data_ee56402b8e87e7c8c5c93098d9d3ba97
#
_entry.id   ee56402b8e87e7c8c5c93098d9d3ba97
#
_cell.length_a   1.000
_cell.length_b   1.000
_cell.length_c   1.000
_cell.angle_alpha   90.00
_cell.angle_beta   90.00
_cell.angle_gamma   90.00
#
_symmetry.space_group_name_H-M   'P 1'
#
loop_
_entity.id
_entity.type
_entity.pdbx_description
1 polymer ?
#
loop_
_entity_poly.entity_id
_entity_poly.type
_entity_poly.pdbx_seq_one_letter_code
_entity_poly.pdbx_strand_id
1 'polypeptide(L)'
;MQLAYDTLLKLNSVSKMEMNFFLQCVRYQDEHRRVIGVYYKEFMQVLGMKSKQTFYNVLRSLSEKNLLSYTQNVKGDFDIYLENRTFSQQKTPDYIDLNKVLFQSKEFFKMKAHEKYMLLDLMRSTALNRGMRVISVKEFYHKYCNILQVSKRMIQVYLQTLRKYFSVHIKDGKYYIKFLGGKLFQKPTKSIKGKRATYVCVNTAADQQREYVGSVLLRRQQLAKKKEEDALNLGKMIHQYSSSIKSKGDDVITVVSEILHNFADECILFDIKYFHKYLRHALKLDN
;
A
#
# COMPACT_ATOMS: atom_id res chain seq x y z
N MET A 1 -14.70 2.12 3.94
CA MET A 1 -13.56 1.21 4.15
C MET A 1 -13.47 0.94 5.64
N GLN A 2 -13.22 -0.30 6.01
CA GLN A 2 -13.29 -0.73 7.40
C GLN A 2 -11.95 -1.30 7.86
N LEU A 3 -11.49 -0.87 9.02
CA LEU A 3 -10.33 -1.41 9.71
C LEU A 3 -10.82 -2.11 10.99
N ALA A 4 -10.56 -3.42 11.11
CA ALA A 4 -10.91 -4.17 12.32
C ALA A 4 -10.11 -3.63 13.52
N TYR A 5 -10.75 -3.59 14.68
CA TYR A 5 -10.10 -3.08 15.89
C TYR A 5 -8.94 -3.96 16.36
N ASP A 6 -9.09 -5.28 16.25
CA ASP A 6 -8.02 -6.22 16.57
C ASP A 6 -6.80 -6.01 15.68
N THR A 7 -7.03 -5.64 14.41
CA THR A 7 -5.94 -5.27 13.49
C THR A 7 -5.29 -3.96 13.92
N LEU A 8 -6.08 -2.94 14.34
CA LEU A 8 -5.51 -1.71 14.87
C LEU A 8 -4.62 -1.99 16.08
N LEU A 9 -5.03 -2.88 16.99
CA LEU A 9 -4.22 -3.25 18.16
C LEU A 9 -2.86 -3.80 17.76
N LYS A 10 -2.77 -4.59 16.69
CA LYS A 10 -1.50 -5.12 16.15
C LYS A 10 -0.63 -4.04 15.48
N LEU A 11 -1.23 -2.93 15.05
CA LEU A 11 -0.52 -1.81 14.42
C LEU A 11 0.18 -0.86 15.41
N ASN A 12 0.20 -1.17 16.70
CA ASN A 12 0.83 -0.35 17.73
C ASN A 12 2.38 -0.27 17.60
N SER A 13 3.01 -1.31 17.03
CA SER A 13 4.46 -1.48 16.93
C SER A 13 5.04 -1.28 15.52
N VAL A 14 4.21 -0.78 14.60
CA VAL A 14 4.67 -0.56 13.23
C VAL A 14 5.30 0.82 13.04
N SER A 15 6.21 0.92 12.09
CA SER A 15 6.79 2.20 11.66
C SER A 15 5.75 3.06 10.92
N LYS A 16 6.06 4.35 10.75
CA LYS A 16 5.20 5.26 9.97
C LYS A 16 4.95 4.76 8.55
N MET A 17 5.98 4.21 7.91
CA MET A 17 5.86 3.75 6.52
C MET A 17 5.04 2.47 6.42
N GLU A 18 5.24 1.54 7.34
CA GLU A 18 4.42 0.33 7.45
C GLU A 18 2.95 0.64 7.71
N MET A 19 2.66 1.57 8.63
CA MET A 19 1.30 2.04 8.90
C MET A 19 0.65 2.64 7.64
N ASN A 20 1.39 3.49 6.91
CA ASN A 20 0.89 4.09 5.67
C ASN A 20 0.62 3.03 4.60
N PHE A 21 1.54 2.07 4.43
CA PHE A 21 1.42 0.99 3.47
C PHE A 21 0.19 0.12 3.79
N PHE A 22 0.07 -0.32 5.04
CA PHE A 22 -1.04 -1.16 5.48
C PHE A 22 -2.39 -0.47 5.28
N LEU A 23 -2.53 0.78 5.70
CA LEU A 23 -3.76 1.56 5.52
C LEU A 23 -4.08 1.80 4.04
N GLN A 24 -3.08 1.98 3.19
CA GLN A 24 -3.29 2.08 1.75
C GLN A 24 -3.80 0.74 1.16
N CYS A 25 -3.31 -0.38 1.64
CA CYS A 25 -3.84 -1.69 1.28
C CYS A 25 -5.31 -1.86 1.74
N VAL A 26 -5.64 -1.46 2.97
CA VAL A 26 -7.04 -1.47 3.47
C VAL A 26 -7.98 -0.67 2.56
N ARG A 27 -7.46 0.38 1.91
CA ARG A 27 -8.25 1.17 0.96
C ARG A 27 -8.72 0.36 -0.26
N TYR A 28 -7.91 -0.58 -0.72
CA TYR A 28 -8.13 -1.35 -1.94
C TYR A 28 -8.53 -2.80 -1.70
N GLN A 29 -8.63 -3.22 -0.44
CA GLN A 29 -9.01 -4.60 -0.10
C GLN A 29 -10.43 -4.92 -0.60
N ASP A 30 -10.61 -6.13 -1.10
CA ASP A 30 -11.90 -6.70 -1.44
C ASP A 30 -12.58 -7.32 -0.18
N GLU A 31 -13.77 -7.88 -0.36
CA GLU A 31 -14.52 -8.59 0.69
C GLU A 31 -13.77 -9.81 1.26
N HIS A 32 -12.86 -10.39 0.49
CA HIS A 32 -11.98 -11.48 0.90
C HIS A 32 -10.66 -11.00 1.52
N ARG A 33 -10.53 -9.70 1.83
CA ARG A 33 -9.33 -9.08 2.42
C ARG A 33 -8.11 -9.12 1.50
N ARG A 34 -8.34 -9.27 0.20
CA ARG A 34 -7.31 -9.37 -0.81
C ARG A 34 -7.15 -8.04 -1.54
N VAL A 35 -5.92 -7.68 -1.82
CA VAL A 35 -5.54 -6.54 -2.68
C VAL A 35 -4.73 -7.10 -3.83
N ILE A 36 -5.34 -7.17 -5.00
CA ILE A 36 -4.69 -7.70 -6.20
C ILE A 36 -3.81 -6.65 -6.88
N GLY A 37 -2.68 -7.07 -7.43
CA GLY A 37 -1.85 -6.25 -8.30
C GLY A 37 -1.21 -5.04 -7.62
N VAL A 38 -0.69 -5.19 -6.42
CA VAL A 38 0.09 -4.16 -5.75
C VAL A 38 1.42 -4.00 -6.46
N TYR A 39 1.50 -3.01 -7.35
CA TYR A 39 2.72 -2.74 -8.11
C TYR A 39 3.63 -1.77 -7.38
N TYR A 40 4.89 -2.17 -7.17
CA TYR A 40 5.82 -1.43 -6.31
C TYR A 40 6.01 0.04 -6.72
N LYS A 41 6.07 0.36 -8.04
CA LYS A 41 6.24 1.74 -8.51
C LYS A 41 5.08 2.65 -8.13
N GLU A 42 3.85 2.15 -8.28
CA GLU A 42 2.63 2.90 -7.96
C GLU A 42 2.55 3.19 -6.45
N PHE A 43 2.79 2.15 -5.64
CA PHE A 43 2.79 2.31 -4.18
C PHE A 43 3.92 3.20 -3.68
N MET A 44 5.11 3.11 -4.28
CA MET A 44 6.22 4.03 -3.97
C MET A 44 5.84 5.48 -4.25
N GLN A 45 5.20 5.76 -5.38
CA GLN A 45 4.76 7.11 -5.75
C GLN A 45 3.70 7.64 -4.78
N VAL A 46 2.67 6.85 -4.50
CA VAL A 46 1.56 7.24 -3.60
C VAL A 46 2.05 7.46 -2.17
N LEU A 47 2.95 6.61 -1.68
CA LEU A 47 3.46 6.66 -0.30
C LEU A 47 4.72 7.53 -0.13
N GLY A 48 5.27 8.07 -1.23
CA GLY A 48 6.48 8.89 -1.21
C GLY A 48 7.72 8.09 -0.80
N MET A 49 7.81 6.81 -1.15
CA MET A 49 8.98 5.96 -0.90
C MET A 49 10.10 6.32 -1.87
N LYS A 50 11.30 6.53 -1.36
CA LYS A 50 12.46 6.95 -2.16
C LYS A 50 13.16 5.79 -2.89
N SER A 51 13.07 4.57 -2.37
CA SER A 51 13.77 3.43 -2.91
C SER A 51 12.90 2.19 -3.00
N LYS A 52 13.17 1.36 -4.00
CA LYS A 52 12.56 0.04 -4.18
C LYS A 52 12.81 -0.85 -2.96
N GLN A 53 14.00 -0.78 -2.37
CA GLN A 53 14.35 -1.54 -1.17
C GLN A 53 13.43 -1.22 0.01
N THR A 54 13.04 0.06 0.17
CA THR A 54 12.08 0.46 1.20
C THR A 54 10.74 -0.25 1.04
N PHE A 55 10.24 -0.37 -0.19
CA PHE A 55 9.00 -1.09 -0.48
C PHE A 55 9.09 -2.56 -0.04
N TYR A 56 10.14 -3.28 -0.47
CA TYR A 56 10.32 -4.69 -0.13
C TYR A 56 10.54 -4.90 1.37
N ASN A 57 11.29 -4.02 2.03
CA ASN A 57 11.51 -4.09 3.47
C ASN A 57 10.18 -3.91 4.24
N VAL A 58 9.35 -2.95 3.83
CA VAL A 58 8.02 -2.73 4.44
C VAL A 58 7.12 -3.95 4.24
N LEU A 59 7.09 -4.50 3.03
CA LEU A 59 6.29 -5.68 2.70
C LEU A 59 6.71 -6.89 3.55
N ARG A 60 8.01 -7.16 3.64
CA ARG A 60 8.57 -8.24 4.45
C ARG A 60 8.29 -8.05 5.94
N SER A 61 8.56 -6.85 6.48
CA SER A 61 8.34 -6.56 7.89
C SER A 61 6.88 -6.69 8.31
N LEU A 62 5.94 -6.26 7.48
CA LEU A 62 4.50 -6.43 7.75
C LEU A 62 4.10 -7.91 7.70
N SER A 63 4.71 -8.71 6.84
CA SER A 63 4.51 -10.16 6.77
C SER A 63 5.07 -10.87 8.00
N GLU A 64 6.28 -10.52 8.45
CA GLU A 64 6.89 -11.05 9.67
C GLU A 64 6.08 -10.73 10.93
N LYS A 65 5.39 -9.57 10.94
CA LYS A 65 4.46 -9.17 12.00
C LYS A 65 3.08 -9.82 11.89
N ASN A 66 2.86 -10.74 10.95
CA ASN A 66 1.57 -11.37 10.69
C ASN A 66 0.42 -10.38 10.48
N LEU A 67 0.70 -9.26 9.80
CA LEU A 67 -0.29 -8.26 9.42
C LEU A 67 -0.79 -8.46 7.99
N LEU A 68 0.02 -9.08 7.15
CA LEU A 68 -0.34 -9.46 5.79
C LEU A 68 0.45 -10.69 5.35
N SER A 69 -0.05 -11.36 4.30
CA SER A 69 0.73 -12.30 3.49
C SER A 69 0.68 -11.85 2.03
N TYR A 70 1.62 -12.29 1.21
CA TYR A 70 1.67 -11.87 -0.19
C TYR A 70 2.21 -12.96 -1.09
N THR A 71 1.76 -12.93 -2.35
CA THR A 71 2.28 -13.74 -3.44
C THR A 71 2.76 -12.83 -4.57
N GLN A 72 3.88 -13.17 -5.16
CA GLN A 72 4.40 -12.42 -6.31
C GLN A 72 3.95 -13.11 -7.59
N ASN A 73 3.15 -12.43 -8.42
CA ASN A 73 2.68 -12.97 -9.69
C ASN A 73 3.64 -12.66 -10.84
N VAL A 74 4.12 -11.42 -10.87
CA VAL A 74 5.10 -10.93 -11.84
C VAL A 74 6.10 -10.05 -11.09
N LYS A 75 7.29 -9.84 -11.61
CA LYS A 75 8.31 -9.00 -10.98
C LYS A 75 7.75 -7.62 -10.59
N GLY A 76 7.70 -7.39 -9.27
CA GLY A 76 7.23 -6.14 -8.69
C GLY A 76 5.70 -5.97 -8.62
N ASP A 77 4.93 -6.99 -8.97
CA ASP A 77 3.46 -7.05 -8.87
C ASP A 77 3.07 -8.14 -7.88
N PHE A 78 2.37 -7.77 -6.82
CA PHE A 78 2.03 -8.63 -5.69
C PHE A 78 0.53 -8.68 -5.48
N ASP A 79 0.02 -9.86 -5.13
CA ASP A 79 -1.28 -10.00 -4.52
C ASP A 79 -1.08 -10.12 -3.00
N ILE A 80 -1.78 -9.25 -2.24
CA ILE A 80 -1.63 -9.13 -0.80
C ILE A 80 -2.91 -9.57 -0.11
N TYR A 81 -2.80 -10.36 0.94
CA TYR A 81 -3.89 -10.77 1.81
C TYR A 81 -3.70 -10.11 3.18
N LEU A 82 -4.67 -9.30 3.61
CA LEU A 82 -4.58 -8.55 4.86
C LEU A 82 -5.17 -9.34 6.04
N GLU A 83 -4.50 -9.31 7.18
CA GLU A 83 -5.09 -9.70 8.46
C GLU A 83 -6.02 -8.59 8.99
N ASN A 84 -7.08 -8.30 8.24
CA ASN A 84 -8.06 -7.28 8.56
C ASN A 84 -9.48 -7.89 8.54
N ARG A 85 -9.82 -8.61 9.61
CA ARG A 85 -11.08 -9.37 9.75
C ARG A 85 -12.24 -8.45 10.14
N THR A 86 -12.80 -7.71 9.18
CA THR A 86 -13.95 -6.83 9.41
C THR A 86 -15.29 -7.57 9.46
N PHE A 87 -15.34 -8.76 8.86
CA PHE A 87 -16.51 -9.64 8.84
C PHE A 87 -16.25 -10.86 9.72
N SER A 88 -16.31 -10.69 11.05
CA SER A 88 -16.35 -11.84 11.94
C SER A 88 -17.80 -12.27 12.15
N GLN A 89 -18.05 -13.56 12.39
CA GLN A 89 -19.37 -14.10 12.77
C GLN A 89 -19.84 -13.62 14.16
N GLN A 90 -19.11 -12.72 14.79
CA GLN A 90 -19.49 -12.11 16.05
C GLN A 90 -20.66 -11.15 15.87
N LYS A 91 -21.59 -11.15 16.80
CA LYS A 91 -22.86 -10.38 16.78
C LYS A 91 -22.69 -8.86 16.62
N THR A 92 -21.51 -8.31 16.92
CA THR A 92 -21.16 -6.91 16.71
C THR A 92 -19.75 -6.82 16.13
N PRO A 93 -19.59 -6.55 14.83
CA PRO A 93 -18.28 -6.35 14.25
C PRO A 93 -17.65 -5.08 14.85
N ASP A 94 -16.50 -5.24 15.48
CA ASP A 94 -15.75 -4.13 16.06
C ASP A 94 -14.76 -3.60 15.00
N TYR A 95 -15.15 -2.54 14.31
CA TYR A 95 -14.35 -1.92 13.27
C TYR A 95 -14.37 -0.39 13.33
N ILE A 96 -13.45 0.22 12.65
CA ILE A 96 -13.33 1.66 12.46
C ILE A 96 -13.67 1.97 11.01
N ASP A 97 -14.66 2.84 10.80
CA ASP A 97 -14.97 3.36 9.48
C ASP A 97 -13.91 4.39 9.06
N LEU A 98 -13.19 4.08 8.00
CA LEU A 98 -12.21 4.97 7.39
C LEU A 98 -12.84 5.69 6.19
N ASN A 99 -12.95 7.02 6.26
CA ASN A 99 -13.41 7.82 5.15
C ASN A 99 -12.30 7.94 4.10
N LYS A 100 -12.67 7.89 2.80
CA LYS A 100 -11.74 8.06 1.68
C LYS A 100 -10.98 9.40 1.71
N VAL A 101 -11.58 10.45 2.26
CA VAL A 101 -10.96 11.78 2.40
C VAL A 101 -9.73 11.73 3.32
N LEU A 102 -9.72 10.81 4.30
CA LEU A 102 -8.56 10.58 5.15
C LEU A 102 -7.31 10.22 4.31
N PHE A 103 -7.48 9.39 3.29
CA PHE A 103 -6.40 8.96 2.39
C PHE A 103 -5.97 10.04 1.38
N GLN A 104 -6.71 11.12 1.26
CA GLN A 104 -6.33 12.29 0.46
C GLN A 104 -5.60 13.36 1.29
N SER A 105 -5.61 13.23 2.61
CA SER A 105 -5.00 14.19 3.53
C SER A 105 -3.48 14.01 3.59
N LYS A 106 -2.73 14.97 3.04
CA LYS A 106 -1.26 15.01 3.20
C LYS A 106 -0.83 15.05 4.67
N GLU A 107 -1.63 15.69 5.52
CA GLU A 107 -1.35 15.76 6.95
C GLU A 107 -1.44 14.40 7.62
N PHE A 108 -2.47 13.61 7.28
CA PHE A 108 -2.62 12.26 7.80
C PHE A 108 -1.41 11.38 7.44
N PHE A 109 -0.96 11.41 6.19
CA PHE A 109 0.23 10.65 5.77
C PHE A 109 1.52 11.13 6.45
N LYS A 110 1.62 12.40 6.84
CA LYS A 110 2.78 12.96 7.56
C LYS A 110 2.82 12.58 9.03
N MET A 111 1.70 12.23 9.66
CA MET A 111 1.62 11.84 11.08
C MET A 111 2.54 10.66 11.38
N LYS A 112 3.07 10.62 12.61
CA LYS A 112 3.79 9.44 13.15
C LYS A 112 2.85 8.25 13.31
N ALA A 113 3.37 7.04 13.36
CA ALA A 113 2.56 5.83 13.54
C ALA A 113 1.69 5.89 14.81
N HIS A 114 2.29 6.24 15.94
CA HIS A 114 1.58 6.34 17.22
C HIS A 114 0.51 7.45 17.23
N GLU A 115 0.72 8.56 16.53
CA GLU A 115 -0.30 9.61 16.36
C GLU A 115 -1.49 9.09 15.56
N LYS A 116 -1.25 8.33 14.48
CA LYS A 116 -2.30 7.67 13.70
C LYS A 116 -3.05 6.63 14.52
N TYR A 117 -2.30 5.82 15.26
CA TYR A 117 -2.90 4.83 16.15
C TYR A 117 -3.86 5.51 17.13
N MET A 118 -3.40 6.55 17.86
CA MET A 118 -4.23 7.29 18.80
C MET A 118 -5.42 7.98 18.12
N LEU A 119 -5.22 8.55 16.92
CA LEU A 119 -6.29 9.16 16.13
C LEU A 119 -7.41 8.14 15.86
N LEU A 120 -7.06 6.98 15.35
CA LEU A 120 -8.01 5.93 14.96
C LEU A 120 -8.72 5.33 16.20
N ASP A 121 -7.99 5.05 17.28
CA ASP A 121 -8.60 4.54 18.53
C ASP A 121 -9.52 5.58 19.18
N LEU A 122 -9.16 6.86 19.15
CA LEU A 122 -10.01 7.93 19.66
C LEU A 122 -11.26 8.14 18.79
N MET A 123 -11.12 8.09 17.46
CA MET A 123 -12.28 8.15 16.54
C MET A 123 -13.27 7.04 16.86
N ARG A 124 -12.80 5.78 16.96
CA ARG A 124 -13.64 4.65 17.33
C ARG A 124 -14.30 4.85 18.69
N SER A 125 -13.50 5.15 19.70
CA SER A 125 -14.03 5.26 21.07
C SER A 125 -15.02 6.42 21.26
N THR A 126 -14.86 7.52 20.52
CA THR A 126 -15.85 8.60 20.51
C THR A 126 -17.14 8.20 19.80
N ALA A 127 -17.02 7.47 18.66
CA ALA A 127 -18.19 6.97 17.92
C ALA A 127 -19.03 6.01 18.78
N LEU A 128 -18.40 5.05 19.46
CA LEU A 128 -19.07 4.10 20.35
C LEU A 128 -19.74 4.78 21.56
N ASN A 129 -19.25 5.93 22.00
CA ASN A 129 -19.77 6.67 23.15
C ASN A 129 -20.59 7.89 22.70
N ARG A 130 -21.42 7.76 21.69
CA ARG A 130 -22.36 8.81 21.21
C ARG A 130 -21.66 10.15 20.88
N GLY A 131 -20.44 10.07 20.34
CA GLY A 131 -19.67 11.24 19.89
C GLY A 131 -18.74 11.85 20.94
N MET A 132 -18.79 11.40 22.20
CA MET A 132 -17.92 11.91 23.26
C MET A 132 -17.39 10.77 24.14
N ARG A 133 -16.08 10.69 24.30
CA ARG A 133 -15.44 9.78 25.26
C ARG A 133 -15.09 10.50 26.55
N VAL A 134 -15.47 9.90 27.67
CA VAL A 134 -15.06 10.33 29.02
C VAL A 134 -14.14 9.26 29.60
N ILE A 135 -12.97 9.66 30.08
CA ILE A 135 -11.98 8.76 30.67
C ILE A 135 -11.16 9.51 31.73
N SER A 136 -10.78 8.86 32.84
CA SER A 136 -9.92 9.50 33.83
C SER A 136 -8.54 9.79 33.21
N VAL A 137 -7.91 10.88 33.64
CA VAL A 137 -6.56 11.26 33.17
C VAL A 137 -5.55 10.14 33.45
N LYS A 138 -5.68 9.47 34.60
CA LYS A 138 -4.80 8.37 35.00
C LYS A 138 -4.96 7.16 34.04
N GLU A 139 -6.19 6.72 33.78
CA GLU A 139 -6.48 5.60 32.87
C GLU A 139 -6.08 5.92 31.43
N PHE A 140 -6.27 7.15 30.96
CA PHE A 140 -5.88 7.57 29.63
C PHE A 140 -4.37 7.37 29.41
N TYR A 141 -3.55 7.89 30.33
CA TYR A 141 -2.10 7.71 30.21
C TYR A 141 -1.69 6.25 30.40
N HIS A 142 -2.27 5.54 31.36
CA HIS A 142 -1.99 4.12 31.57
C HIS A 142 -2.25 3.30 30.30
N LYS A 143 -3.42 3.49 29.69
CA LYS A 143 -3.76 2.82 28.42
C LYS A 143 -2.73 3.06 27.34
N TYR A 144 -2.47 4.33 27.00
CA TYR A 144 -1.64 4.63 25.83
C TYR A 144 -0.14 4.43 26.07
N CYS A 145 0.35 4.65 27.30
CA CYS A 145 1.75 4.32 27.63
C CYS A 145 1.99 2.80 27.50
N ASN A 146 1.05 1.97 27.97
CA ASN A 146 1.18 0.52 27.86
C ASN A 146 1.07 0.00 26.43
N ILE A 147 0.11 0.51 25.65
CA ILE A 147 -0.08 0.05 24.27
C ILE A 147 1.06 0.49 23.35
N LEU A 148 1.47 1.76 23.45
CA LEU A 148 2.45 2.35 22.54
C LEU A 148 3.89 2.25 23.04
N GLN A 149 4.10 1.75 24.28
CA GLN A 149 5.42 1.64 24.91
C GLN A 149 6.21 2.95 24.90
N VAL A 150 5.52 4.06 25.21
CA VAL A 150 6.11 5.41 25.25
C VAL A 150 5.82 6.13 26.56
N SER A 151 6.62 7.13 26.86
CA SER A 151 6.46 7.94 28.09
C SER A 151 5.18 8.78 28.07
N LYS A 152 4.68 9.13 29.25
CA LYS A 152 3.54 10.05 29.45
C LYS A 152 3.74 11.37 28.70
N ARG A 153 4.97 11.92 28.68
CA ARG A 153 5.31 13.14 27.95
C ARG A 153 5.05 12.99 26.45
N MET A 154 5.41 11.84 25.85
CA MET A 154 5.15 11.58 24.45
C MET A 154 3.66 11.50 24.13
N ILE A 155 2.87 10.87 25.01
CA ILE A 155 1.41 10.85 24.87
C ILE A 155 0.83 12.26 24.91
N GLN A 156 1.35 13.14 25.77
CA GLN A 156 0.93 14.55 25.79
C GLN A 156 1.20 15.25 24.46
N VAL A 157 2.40 15.05 23.88
CA VAL A 157 2.77 15.62 22.57
C VAL A 157 1.82 15.11 21.49
N TYR A 158 1.52 13.80 21.46
CA TYR A 158 0.59 13.24 20.48
C TYR A 158 -0.83 13.79 20.66
N LEU A 159 -1.31 13.85 21.90
CA LEU A 159 -2.62 14.43 22.17
C LEU A 159 -2.69 15.90 21.75
N GLN A 160 -1.61 16.68 21.95
CA GLN A 160 -1.53 18.06 21.50
C GLN A 160 -1.62 18.17 19.98
N THR A 161 -0.91 17.32 19.24
CA THR A 161 -1.02 17.23 17.78
C THR A 161 -2.44 16.90 17.33
N LEU A 162 -3.13 16.04 18.08
CA LEU A 162 -4.49 15.60 17.77
C LEU A 162 -5.60 16.59 18.16
N ARG A 163 -5.32 17.63 18.96
CA ARG A 163 -6.29 18.67 19.35
C ARG A 163 -6.95 19.39 18.16
N LYS A 164 -6.29 19.42 17.02
CA LYS A 164 -6.89 19.97 15.80
C LYS A 164 -8.06 19.12 15.25
N TYR A 165 -8.18 17.87 15.66
CA TYR A 165 -9.22 16.92 15.25
C TYR A 165 -10.19 16.58 16.39
N PHE A 166 -9.79 16.84 17.62
CA PHE A 166 -10.57 16.57 18.80
C PHE A 166 -10.68 17.81 19.70
N SER A 167 -11.88 18.07 20.22
CA SER A 167 -12.05 18.94 21.37
C SER A 167 -11.70 18.13 22.62
N VAL A 168 -10.75 18.61 23.40
CA VAL A 168 -10.26 17.93 24.61
C VAL A 168 -10.38 18.89 25.78
N HIS A 169 -11.26 18.58 26.72
CA HIS A 169 -11.45 19.33 27.97
C HIS A 169 -11.10 18.44 29.17
N ILE A 170 -10.64 19.06 30.23
CA ILE A 170 -10.39 18.40 31.52
C ILE A 170 -11.33 18.99 32.55
N LYS A 171 -12.10 18.12 33.19
CA LYS A 171 -12.97 18.48 34.34
C LYS A 171 -12.93 17.33 35.33
N ASP A 172 -12.83 17.63 36.62
CA ASP A 172 -12.85 16.67 37.74
C ASP A 172 -11.90 15.46 37.52
N GLY A 173 -10.66 15.71 37.08
CA GLY A 173 -9.68 14.68 36.82
C GLY A 173 -9.98 13.75 35.62
N LYS A 174 -10.94 14.10 34.79
CA LYS A 174 -11.34 13.34 33.60
C LYS A 174 -11.12 14.14 32.31
N TYR A 175 -10.74 13.43 31.25
CA TYR A 175 -10.77 13.94 29.88
C TYR A 175 -12.15 13.76 29.27
N TYR A 176 -12.67 14.82 28.67
CA TYR A 176 -13.85 14.83 27.80
C TYR A 176 -13.36 15.06 26.37
N ILE A 177 -13.40 14.02 25.58
CA ILE A 177 -12.82 14.01 24.21
C ILE A 177 -13.97 13.86 23.22
N LYS A 178 -14.14 14.88 22.36
CA LYS A 178 -15.15 14.88 21.29
C LYS A 178 -14.45 14.98 19.93
N PHE A 179 -14.81 14.11 18.99
CA PHE A 179 -14.31 14.15 17.65
C PHE A 179 -14.93 15.31 16.87
N LEU A 180 -14.10 16.17 16.29
CA LEU A 180 -14.56 17.38 15.57
C LEU A 180 -14.77 17.14 14.07
N GLY A 181 -14.46 15.96 13.57
CA GLY A 181 -14.76 15.47 12.19
C GLY A 181 -14.39 16.38 11.01
N GLY A 182 -14.70 17.67 11.13
CA GLY A 182 -14.74 18.61 10.03
C GLY A 182 -13.41 18.86 9.30
N LYS A 183 -12.27 18.84 10.01
CA LYS A 183 -10.97 19.17 9.38
C LYS A 183 -10.32 17.98 8.67
N LEU A 184 -10.54 16.75 9.14
CA LEU A 184 -10.04 15.54 8.48
C LEU A 184 -10.87 15.16 7.25
N PHE A 185 -12.12 15.57 7.22
CA PHE A 185 -13.09 15.18 6.20
C PHE A 185 -13.53 16.34 5.29
N GLN A 186 -12.94 17.53 5.44
CA GLN A 186 -13.17 18.60 4.51
C GLN A 186 -12.49 18.28 3.17
N LYS A 187 -13.28 18.19 2.12
CA LYS A 187 -12.73 18.23 0.75
C LYS A 187 -11.90 19.51 0.62
N PRO A 188 -10.71 19.46 -0.02
CA PRO A 188 -10.02 20.69 -0.37
C PRO A 188 -10.98 21.53 -1.21
N THR A 189 -11.52 22.58 -0.64
CA THR A 189 -12.31 23.58 -1.36
C THR A 189 -11.35 24.31 -2.30
N LYS A 190 -11.19 23.81 -3.51
CA LYS A 190 -10.80 24.66 -4.61
C LYS A 190 -11.99 25.59 -4.82
N SER A 191 -11.86 26.84 -4.41
CA SER A 191 -12.80 27.89 -4.78
C SER A 191 -12.71 28.10 -6.30
N ILE A 192 -13.50 27.35 -7.03
CA ILE A 192 -13.75 27.65 -8.43
C ILE A 192 -14.85 28.70 -8.42
N LYS A 193 -14.46 29.99 -8.42
CA LYS A 193 -15.35 31.04 -8.80
C LYS A 193 -15.88 30.76 -10.21
N GLY A 194 -17.17 30.49 -10.31
CA GLY A 194 -17.92 30.64 -11.53
C GLY A 194 -17.92 29.49 -12.54
N LYS A 195 -18.28 28.23 -12.13
CA LYS A 195 -18.97 27.32 -13.06
C LYS A 195 -19.95 26.46 -12.24
N ARG A 196 -21.19 26.32 -12.75
CA ARG A 196 -22.24 25.45 -12.17
C ARG A 196 -21.62 24.15 -11.70
N ALA A 197 -21.88 23.82 -10.44
CA ALA A 197 -21.50 22.54 -9.86
C ALA A 197 -22.17 21.42 -10.66
N THR A 198 -21.44 20.87 -11.62
CA THR A 198 -21.72 19.53 -12.10
C THR A 198 -21.53 18.63 -10.89
N TYR A 199 -22.57 17.94 -10.50
CA TYR A 199 -22.51 16.92 -9.45
C TYR A 199 -21.40 15.94 -9.84
N VAL A 200 -20.21 16.11 -9.26
CA VAL A 200 -19.16 15.11 -9.34
C VAL A 200 -19.70 13.94 -8.53
N CYS A 201 -20.13 12.89 -9.20
CA CYS A 201 -20.46 11.63 -8.58
C CYS A 201 -19.38 11.31 -7.55
N VAL A 202 -19.78 11.23 -6.29
CA VAL A 202 -18.87 10.85 -5.21
C VAL A 202 -18.62 9.37 -5.40
N ASN A 203 -17.49 9.02 -6.06
CA ASN A 203 -17.12 7.62 -6.27
C ASN A 203 -17.19 6.88 -4.94
N THR A 204 -18.00 5.86 -4.87
CA THR A 204 -18.13 5.00 -3.71
C THR A 204 -16.81 4.23 -3.48
N ALA A 205 -16.65 3.59 -2.33
CA ALA A 205 -15.50 2.72 -2.10
C ALA A 205 -15.44 1.59 -3.14
N ALA A 206 -16.60 1.07 -3.54
CA ALA A 206 -16.72 0.07 -4.59
C ALA A 206 -16.25 0.59 -5.96
N ASP A 207 -16.57 1.83 -6.31
CA ASP A 207 -16.12 2.44 -7.57
C ASP A 207 -14.61 2.61 -7.60
N GLN A 208 -14.00 3.05 -6.50
CA GLN A 208 -12.54 3.15 -6.39
C GLN A 208 -11.85 1.80 -6.51
N GLN A 209 -12.45 0.76 -5.96
CA GLN A 209 -11.94 -0.61 -6.08
C GLN A 209 -12.05 -1.11 -7.52
N ARG A 210 -13.19 -0.87 -8.20
CA ARG A 210 -13.36 -1.21 -9.63
C ARG A 210 -12.35 -0.50 -10.51
N GLU A 211 -12.14 0.79 -10.29
CA GLU A 211 -11.15 1.59 -11.02
C GLU A 211 -9.73 1.05 -10.80
N TYR A 212 -9.39 0.71 -9.56
CA TYR A 212 -8.10 0.11 -9.22
C TYR A 212 -7.91 -1.25 -9.90
N VAL A 213 -8.90 -2.15 -9.80
CA VAL A 213 -8.85 -3.48 -10.45
C VAL A 213 -8.75 -3.33 -11.97
N GLY A 214 -9.49 -2.41 -12.57
CA GLY A 214 -9.39 -2.09 -14.00
C GLY A 214 -7.98 -1.68 -14.42
N SER A 215 -7.33 -0.83 -13.63
CA SER A 215 -5.94 -0.40 -13.91
C SER A 215 -4.95 -1.55 -13.81
N VAL A 216 -5.14 -2.46 -12.85
CA VAL A 216 -4.32 -3.68 -12.69
C VAL A 216 -4.46 -4.60 -13.89
N LEU A 217 -5.69 -4.85 -14.33
CA LEU A 217 -5.96 -5.72 -15.48
C LEU A 217 -5.36 -5.16 -16.77
N LEU A 218 -5.53 -3.85 -17.03
CA LEU A 218 -4.91 -3.18 -18.18
C LEU A 218 -3.40 -3.29 -18.17
N ARG A 219 -2.74 -3.07 -17.03
CA ARG A 219 -1.30 -3.21 -16.89
C ARG A 219 -0.84 -4.65 -17.17
N ARG A 220 -1.53 -5.64 -16.61
CA ARG A 220 -1.22 -7.06 -16.85
C ARG A 220 -1.40 -7.46 -18.31
N GLN A 221 -2.44 -6.94 -18.97
CA GLN A 221 -2.67 -7.15 -20.40
C GLN A 221 -1.56 -6.53 -21.25
N GLN A 222 -1.12 -5.30 -20.94
CA GLN A 222 -0.01 -4.65 -21.63
C GLN A 222 1.30 -5.43 -21.47
N LEU A 223 1.57 -5.96 -20.26
CA LEU A 223 2.74 -6.79 -20.00
C LEU A 223 2.68 -8.11 -20.78
N ALA A 224 1.50 -8.74 -20.89
CA ALA A 224 1.33 -9.96 -21.68
C ALA A 224 1.59 -9.70 -23.17
N LYS A 225 0.98 -8.64 -23.75
CA LYS A 225 1.24 -8.23 -25.15
C LYS A 225 2.72 -7.96 -25.40
N LYS A 226 3.38 -7.26 -24.47
CA LYS A 226 4.83 -7.00 -24.60
C LYS A 226 5.64 -8.29 -24.61
N LYS A 227 5.30 -9.28 -23.79
CA LYS A 227 5.95 -10.60 -23.80
C LYS A 227 5.78 -11.34 -25.13
N GLU A 228 4.57 -11.26 -25.73
CA GLU A 228 4.32 -11.84 -27.05
C GLU A 228 5.16 -11.17 -28.14
N GLU A 229 5.25 -9.82 -28.13
CA GLU A 229 6.10 -9.06 -29.05
C GLU A 229 7.58 -9.39 -28.86
N ASP A 230 8.04 -9.50 -27.61
CA ASP A 230 9.43 -9.86 -27.28
C ASP A 230 9.76 -11.29 -27.76
N ALA A 231 8.83 -12.24 -27.59
CA ALA A 231 9.00 -13.61 -28.08
C ALA A 231 9.09 -13.68 -29.63
N LEU A 232 8.22 -12.92 -30.32
CA LEU A 232 8.27 -12.83 -31.77
C LEU A 232 9.58 -12.22 -32.28
N ASN A 233 10.04 -11.16 -31.62
CA ASN A 233 11.30 -10.48 -31.97
C ASN A 233 12.51 -11.36 -31.65
N LEU A 234 12.48 -12.15 -30.57
CA LEU A 234 13.47 -13.16 -30.24
C LEU A 234 13.58 -14.20 -31.35
N GLY A 235 12.44 -14.73 -31.81
CA GLY A 235 12.41 -15.70 -32.93
C GLY A 235 13.05 -15.15 -34.22
N LYS A 236 12.73 -13.89 -34.55
CA LYS A 236 13.36 -13.21 -35.72
C LYS A 236 14.87 -13.08 -35.55
N MET A 237 15.32 -12.75 -34.35
CA MET A 237 16.75 -12.56 -34.06
C MET A 237 17.50 -13.87 -34.09
N ILE A 238 16.99 -14.96 -33.55
CA ILE A 238 17.57 -16.30 -33.63
C ILE A 238 17.69 -16.71 -35.08
N HIS A 239 16.67 -16.45 -35.89
CA HIS A 239 16.73 -16.74 -37.35
C HIS A 239 17.81 -15.92 -38.05
N GLN A 240 17.97 -14.64 -37.73
CA GLN A 240 18.99 -13.76 -38.30
C GLN A 240 20.43 -14.25 -38.01
N TYR A 241 20.69 -14.79 -36.82
CA TYR A 241 22.01 -15.30 -36.45
C TYR A 241 22.19 -16.80 -36.67
N SER A 242 21.23 -17.50 -37.24
CA SER A 242 21.27 -18.95 -37.43
C SER A 242 22.46 -19.43 -38.26
N SER A 243 22.85 -18.68 -39.31
CA SER A 243 24.02 -19.00 -40.16
C SER A 243 25.34 -18.87 -39.37
N SER A 244 25.49 -17.81 -38.58
CA SER A 244 26.69 -17.59 -37.74
C SER A 244 26.84 -18.65 -36.66
N ILE A 245 25.71 -19.07 -36.05
CA ILE A 245 25.70 -20.11 -35.04
C ILE A 245 26.08 -21.46 -35.66
N LYS A 246 25.51 -21.82 -36.80
CA LYS A 246 25.87 -23.04 -37.53
C LYS A 246 27.31 -23.07 -37.98
N SER A 247 27.85 -21.94 -38.47
CA SER A 247 29.23 -21.86 -38.92
C SER A 247 30.26 -22.04 -37.82
N LYS A 248 29.92 -21.76 -36.58
CA LYS A 248 30.79 -21.92 -35.40
C LYS A 248 30.65 -23.29 -34.73
N GLY A 249 29.76 -24.15 -35.19
CA GLY A 249 29.52 -25.47 -34.61
C GLY A 249 28.83 -25.45 -33.24
N ASP A 250 28.36 -24.28 -32.81
CA ASP A 250 27.63 -24.13 -31.54
C ASP A 250 26.20 -24.63 -31.68
N ASP A 251 25.70 -25.31 -30.67
CA ASP A 251 24.28 -25.69 -30.60
C ASP A 251 23.44 -24.43 -30.30
N VAL A 252 22.61 -24.02 -31.25
CA VAL A 252 21.72 -22.86 -31.14
C VAL A 252 20.86 -22.98 -29.90
N ILE A 253 20.35 -24.17 -29.61
CA ILE A 253 19.44 -24.42 -28.46
C ILE A 253 20.19 -24.19 -27.14
N THR A 254 21.43 -24.68 -27.05
CA THR A 254 22.25 -24.52 -25.82
C THR A 254 22.54 -23.04 -25.55
N VAL A 255 23.05 -22.32 -26.56
CA VAL A 255 23.40 -20.88 -26.44
C VAL A 255 22.17 -20.05 -26.07
N VAL A 256 21.04 -20.28 -26.75
CA VAL A 256 19.79 -19.55 -26.44
C VAL A 256 19.26 -19.91 -25.06
N SER A 257 19.34 -21.20 -24.67
CA SER A 257 18.87 -21.65 -23.34
C SER A 257 19.70 -21.04 -22.23
N GLU A 258 21.02 -20.98 -22.36
CA GLU A 258 21.89 -20.31 -21.37
C GLU A 258 21.59 -18.84 -21.24
N ILE A 259 21.40 -18.13 -22.35
CA ILE A 259 21.03 -16.71 -22.31
C ILE A 259 19.69 -16.50 -21.66
N LEU A 260 18.66 -17.31 -21.99
CA LEU A 260 17.34 -17.22 -21.38
C LEU A 260 17.36 -17.58 -19.89
N HIS A 261 18.18 -18.56 -19.49
CA HIS A 261 18.35 -18.96 -18.10
C HIS A 261 18.94 -17.81 -17.27
N ASN A 262 20.03 -17.20 -17.76
CA ASN A 262 20.64 -16.03 -17.12
C ASN A 262 19.68 -14.84 -16.98
N PHE A 263 18.82 -14.61 -17.97
CA PHE A 263 17.78 -13.58 -17.89
C PHE A 263 16.67 -13.93 -16.89
N ALA A 264 16.32 -15.21 -16.76
CA ALA A 264 15.31 -15.66 -15.79
C ALA A 264 15.81 -15.53 -14.35
N ASP A 265 17.06 -15.92 -14.09
CA ASP A 265 17.67 -15.87 -12.74
C ASP A 265 17.87 -14.43 -12.25
N GLU A 266 18.27 -13.51 -13.12
CA GLU A 266 18.43 -12.11 -12.77
C GLU A 266 17.08 -11.38 -12.63
N CYS A 267 15.95 -12.03 -12.91
CA CYS A 267 14.63 -11.39 -12.94
C CYS A 267 14.61 -10.07 -13.73
N ILE A 268 15.42 -9.90 -14.72
CA ILE A 268 15.44 -8.71 -15.58
C ILE A 268 14.27 -8.82 -16.55
N LEU A 269 13.48 -7.76 -16.68
CA LEU A 269 12.52 -7.65 -17.78
C LEU A 269 13.30 -7.85 -19.07
N PHE A 270 12.90 -8.83 -19.87
CA PHE A 270 13.54 -9.14 -21.14
C PHE A 270 13.56 -7.86 -21.98
N ASP A 271 14.77 -7.27 -22.13
CA ASP A 271 15.01 -6.15 -23.03
C ASP A 271 15.75 -6.70 -24.25
N ILE A 272 15.10 -6.66 -25.38
CA ILE A 272 15.59 -7.20 -26.63
C ILE A 272 16.94 -6.58 -27.05
N LYS A 273 17.21 -5.33 -26.64
CA LYS A 273 18.50 -4.66 -26.91
C LYS A 273 19.65 -5.31 -26.14
N TYR A 274 19.39 -5.69 -24.86
CA TYR A 274 20.38 -6.41 -24.04
C TYR A 274 20.59 -7.82 -24.56
N PHE A 275 19.52 -8.51 -24.96
CA PHE A 275 19.62 -9.83 -25.56
C PHE A 275 20.46 -9.81 -26.85
N HIS A 276 20.22 -8.83 -27.73
CA HIS A 276 20.99 -8.66 -28.95
C HIS A 276 22.48 -8.45 -28.66
N LYS A 277 22.83 -7.61 -27.69
CA LYS A 277 24.22 -7.38 -27.28
C LYS A 277 24.85 -8.66 -26.71
N TYR A 278 24.11 -9.37 -25.85
CA TYR A 278 24.56 -10.61 -25.22
C TYR A 278 24.79 -11.72 -26.27
N LEU A 279 23.88 -11.87 -27.23
CA LEU A 279 23.99 -12.84 -28.31
C LEU A 279 25.21 -12.54 -29.21
N ARG A 280 25.44 -11.29 -29.57
CA ARG A 280 26.64 -10.89 -30.34
C ARG A 280 27.93 -11.23 -29.59
N HIS A 281 27.99 -10.93 -28.31
CA HIS A 281 29.13 -11.23 -27.45
C HIS A 281 29.38 -12.74 -27.32
N ALA A 282 28.32 -13.52 -27.03
CA ALA A 282 28.39 -14.99 -26.94
C ALA A 282 28.87 -15.61 -28.28
N LEU A 283 28.43 -15.07 -29.42
CA LEU A 283 28.83 -15.52 -30.73
C LEU A 283 30.19 -14.94 -31.22
N LYS A 284 30.87 -14.12 -30.39
CA LYS A 284 32.14 -13.45 -30.73
C LYS A 284 32.05 -12.66 -32.03
N LEU A 285 30.96 -11.96 -32.26
CA LEU A 285 30.71 -11.12 -33.42
C LEU A 285 31.08 -9.64 -33.20
N ASP A 286 31.53 -9.29 -32.01
CA ASP A 286 32.06 -7.97 -31.66
C ASP A 286 33.59 -7.99 -32.00
N ASN A 287 33.93 -7.59 -33.18
CA ASN A 287 35.30 -7.18 -33.59
C ASN A 287 35.31 -5.67 -33.74
#